data_618d13a811a0b4d3d894d085a26b3699
#
_entry.id   618d13a811a0b4d3d894d085a26b3699
#
_cell.length_a   1.000
_cell.length_b   1.000
_cell.length_c   1.000
_cell.angle_alpha   90.00
_cell.angle_beta   90.00
_cell.angle_gamma   90.00
#
_symmetry.space_group_name_H-M   'P 1'
#
loop_
_entity.id
_entity.type
_entity.pdbx_description
1 polymer ?
#
loop_
_entity_poly.entity_id
_entity_poly.type
_entity_poly.pdbx_seq_one_letter_code
_entity_poly.pdbx_strand_id
1 'polypeptide(L)'
;MCFSENMSYFNACLLFGTGIYALPSYRLSIPAIYFSIKELLQGLFYKYLDDKDILNKLASLSWLHISFQPLFYNMLFSHWTQEFKYWNIIFIICLLFGLYFVTILKEYDIQNDEECKPRIKKDDLCMPTGAYMGEYHVGYRFKQDNTSFYYSWLPWTILFFAPPLFTKIRNIAIIWIIIAYSIWAIYDISLGKFPDPINNLNNVGEKSAIWCFFTFLIAFVILYEKKLKNI
;
A
#
# COMPACT_ATOMS: atom_id res chain seq x y z
N MET A 1 5.80 18.23 -6.93
CA MET A 1 7.05 17.44 -6.78
C MET A 1 6.74 16.08 -7.35
N CYS A 2 7.19 15.78 -8.56
CA CYS A 2 6.89 14.51 -9.19
C CYS A 2 7.81 13.44 -8.60
N PHE A 3 7.24 12.42 -8.00
CA PHE A 3 7.96 11.20 -7.70
C PHE A 3 8.40 10.57 -9.03
N SER A 4 9.51 9.85 -9.04
CA SER A 4 10.13 9.35 -10.26
C SER A 4 10.56 7.89 -10.11
N GLU A 5 10.84 7.27 -11.26
CA GLU A 5 11.43 5.94 -11.33
C GLU A 5 12.65 5.79 -10.41
N ASN A 6 13.59 6.74 -10.52
CA ASN A 6 14.84 6.73 -9.73
C ASN A 6 14.57 6.83 -8.22
N MET A 7 13.58 7.61 -7.82
CA MET A 7 13.20 7.75 -6.40
C MET A 7 12.63 6.45 -5.85
N SER A 8 11.80 5.75 -6.62
CA SER A 8 11.25 4.44 -6.23
C SER A 8 12.37 3.41 -6.09
N TYR A 9 13.32 3.35 -7.00
CA TYR A 9 14.47 2.46 -6.87
C TYR A 9 15.37 2.83 -5.69
N PHE A 10 15.60 4.11 -5.45
CA PHE A 10 16.34 4.56 -4.27
C PHE A 10 15.67 4.09 -2.97
N ASN A 11 14.36 4.27 -2.84
CA ASN A 11 13.60 3.81 -1.68
C ASN A 11 13.64 2.29 -1.54
N ALA A 12 13.51 1.56 -2.64
CA ALA A 12 13.64 0.11 -2.64
C ALA A 12 15.00 -0.34 -2.08
N CYS A 13 16.09 0.25 -2.57
CA CYS A 13 17.45 -0.05 -2.07
C CYS A 13 17.63 0.34 -0.60
N LEU A 14 17.11 1.50 -0.19
CA LEU A 14 17.18 1.96 1.19
C LEU A 14 16.47 0.99 2.14
N LEU A 15 15.22 0.62 1.83
CA LEU A 15 14.43 -0.31 2.64
C LEU A 15 15.05 -1.70 2.65
N PHE A 16 15.52 -2.20 1.51
CA PHE A 16 16.17 -3.51 1.42
C PHE A 16 17.45 -3.55 2.24
N GLY A 17 18.35 -2.56 2.06
CA GLY A 17 19.60 -2.47 2.82
C GLY A 17 19.35 -2.34 4.32
N THR A 18 18.33 -1.54 4.72
CA THR A 18 17.93 -1.43 6.13
C THR A 18 17.38 -2.75 6.65
N GLY A 19 16.61 -3.49 5.85
CA GLY A 19 16.10 -4.80 6.20
C GLY A 19 17.22 -5.81 6.43
N ILE A 20 18.23 -5.83 5.56
CA ILE A 20 19.44 -6.67 5.76
C ILE A 20 20.19 -6.26 7.03
N TYR A 21 20.39 -4.98 7.27
CA TYR A 21 21.02 -4.47 8.49
C TYR A 21 20.25 -4.87 9.76
N ALA A 22 18.92 -4.99 9.68
CA ALA A 22 18.05 -5.38 10.77
C ALA A 22 17.90 -6.91 10.94
N LEU A 23 18.58 -7.76 10.14
CA LEU A 23 18.41 -9.23 10.16
C LEU A 23 18.39 -9.88 11.55
N PRO A 24 19.16 -9.43 12.56
CA PRO A 24 19.04 -9.98 13.91
C PRO A 24 17.63 -9.85 14.52
N SER A 25 16.79 -8.95 13.98
CA SER A 25 15.41 -8.77 14.37
C SER A 25 14.47 -9.05 13.20
N TYR A 26 13.99 -10.28 13.08
CA TYR A 26 13.08 -10.67 11.99
C TYR A 26 11.82 -9.79 11.91
N ARG A 27 11.32 -9.27 13.04
CA ARG A 27 10.14 -8.38 13.09
C ARG A 27 10.37 -7.00 12.50
N LEU A 28 11.62 -6.58 12.34
CA LEU A 28 12.00 -5.36 11.62
C LEU A 28 12.46 -5.66 10.20
N SER A 29 13.29 -6.69 10.05
CA SER A 29 13.92 -7.07 8.79
C SER A 29 12.91 -7.48 7.73
N ILE A 30 12.03 -8.44 8.06
CA ILE A 30 11.08 -8.99 7.08
C ILE A 30 10.12 -7.91 6.56
N PRO A 31 9.49 -7.06 7.39
CA PRO A 31 8.66 -5.97 6.89
C PRO A 31 9.43 -4.97 6.02
N ALA A 32 10.66 -4.58 6.40
CA ALA A 32 11.45 -3.66 5.59
C ALA A 32 11.76 -4.22 4.20
N ILE A 33 12.18 -5.49 4.12
CA ILE A 33 12.40 -6.18 2.85
C ILE A 33 11.09 -6.29 2.06
N TYR A 34 9.99 -6.62 2.72
CA TYR A 34 8.68 -6.69 2.08
C TYR A 34 8.27 -5.36 1.45
N PHE A 35 8.36 -4.25 2.18
CA PHE A 35 8.03 -2.94 1.64
C PHE A 35 9.02 -2.46 0.57
N SER A 36 10.27 -2.94 0.56
CA SER A 36 11.21 -2.66 -0.52
C SER A 36 10.74 -3.21 -1.87
N ILE A 37 10.10 -4.39 -1.87
CA ILE A 37 9.51 -4.98 -3.09
C ILE A 37 8.43 -4.07 -3.67
N LYS A 38 7.63 -3.42 -2.82
CA LYS A 38 6.60 -2.48 -3.27
C LYS A 38 7.20 -1.29 -4.02
N GLU A 39 8.27 -0.72 -3.48
CA GLU A 39 8.97 0.39 -4.13
C GLU A 39 9.63 -0.05 -5.45
N LEU A 40 10.19 -1.26 -5.48
CA LEU A 40 10.72 -1.84 -6.71
C LEU A 40 9.63 -1.98 -7.79
N LEU A 41 8.45 -2.50 -7.43
CA LEU A 41 7.31 -2.60 -8.33
C LEU A 41 6.89 -1.23 -8.86
N GLN A 42 6.90 -0.18 -8.03
CA GLN A 42 6.60 1.19 -8.47
C GLN A 42 7.62 1.70 -9.48
N GLY A 43 8.91 1.47 -9.25
CA GLY A 43 9.96 1.81 -10.22
C GLY A 43 9.75 1.11 -11.57
N LEU A 44 9.39 -0.18 -11.54
CA LEU A 44 9.08 -0.95 -12.75
C LEU A 44 7.84 -0.43 -13.49
N PHE A 45 6.81 0.07 -12.78
CA PHE A 45 5.67 0.69 -13.43
C PHE A 45 6.07 1.92 -14.25
N TYR A 46 6.92 2.80 -13.71
CA TYR A 46 7.43 3.95 -14.46
C TYR A 46 8.16 3.52 -15.74
N LYS A 47 8.97 2.47 -15.63
CA LYS A 47 9.78 1.96 -16.74
C LYS A 47 8.94 1.36 -17.88
N TYR A 48 7.82 0.74 -17.56
CA TYR A 48 7.01 -0.04 -18.52
C TYR A 48 5.62 0.57 -18.76
N LEU A 49 5.45 1.89 -18.60
CA LEU A 49 4.15 2.56 -18.73
C LEU A 49 3.48 2.34 -20.10
N ASP A 50 4.28 2.14 -21.15
CA ASP A 50 3.78 1.93 -22.51
C ASP A 50 3.51 0.45 -22.85
N ASP A 51 3.91 -0.48 -21.99
CA ASP A 51 3.73 -1.93 -22.19
C ASP A 51 2.58 -2.47 -21.34
N LYS A 52 1.40 -2.59 -21.97
CA LYS A 52 0.16 -3.02 -21.29
C LYS A 52 0.26 -4.43 -20.70
N ASP A 53 0.96 -5.35 -21.36
CA ASP A 53 1.07 -6.73 -20.90
C ASP A 53 1.96 -6.84 -19.65
N ILE A 54 3.07 -6.11 -19.65
CA ILE A 54 3.94 -6.01 -18.49
C ILE A 54 3.22 -5.28 -17.36
N LEU A 55 2.53 -4.17 -17.64
CA LEU A 55 1.77 -3.43 -16.62
C LEU A 55 0.70 -4.28 -15.94
N ASN A 56 -0.03 -5.10 -16.69
CA ASN A 56 -1.03 -5.99 -16.11
C ASN A 56 -0.39 -7.00 -15.14
N LYS A 57 0.72 -7.62 -15.52
CA LYS A 57 1.47 -8.54 -14.65
C LYS A 57 2.01 -7.85 -13.41
N LEU A 58 2.59 -6.67 -13.56
CA LEU A 58 3.10 -5.87 -12.43
C LEU A 58 1.98 -5.44 -11.49
N ALA A 59 0.81 -5.05 -12.04
CA ALA A 59 -0.36 -4.71 -11.23
C ALA A 59 -0.87 -5.92 -10.44
N SER A 60 -0.93 -7.10 -11.04
CA SER A 60 -1.30 -8.34 -10.36
C SER A 60 -0.32 -8.69 -9.23
N LEU A 61 0.98 -8.52 -9.45
CA LEU A 61 2.01 -8.67 -8.41
C LEU A 61 1.84 -7.62 -7.29
N SER A 62 1.50 -6.38 -7.66
CA SER A 62 1.23 -5.33 -6.67
C SER A 62 -0.03 -5.62 -5.86
N TRP A 63 -1.07 -6.20 -6.47
CA TRP A 63 -2.24 -6.65 -5.75
C TRP A 63 -1.90 -7.74 -4.71
N LEU A 64 -1.14 -8.75 -5.14
CA LEU A 64 -0.64 -9.78 -4.23
C LEU A 64 0.14 -9.16 -3.05
N HIS A 65 1.01 -8.21 -3.34
CA HIS A 65 1.74 -7.47 -2.32
C HIS A 65 0.80 -6.70 -1.39
N ILE A 66 -0.16 -5.92 -1.92
CA ILE A 66 -1.12 -5.14 -1.13
C ILE A 66 -1.94 -6.05 -0.21
N SER A 67 -2.31 -7.24 -0.68
CA SER A 67 -3.12 -8.19 0.07
C SER A 67 -2.51 -8.56 1.42
N PHE A 68 -1.19 -8.64 1.52
CA PHE A 68 -0.49 -9.02 2.74
C PHE A 68 0.12 -7.84 3.51
N GLN A 69 -0.05 -6.60 3.07
CA GLN A 69 0.47 -5.43 3.79
C GLN A 69 0.03 -5.37 5.26
N PRO A 70 -1.23 -5.67 5.64
CA PRO A 70 -1.63 -5.68 7.05
C PRO A 70 -0.79 -6.62 7.91
N LEU A 71 -0.43 -7.81 7.38
CA LEU A 71 0.41 -8.77 8.09
C LEU A 71 1.78 -8.18 8.43
N PHE A 72 2.48 -7.67 7.42
CA PHE A 72 3.85 -7.16 7.59
C PHE A 72 3.90 -5.83 8.36
N TYR A 73 2.87 -5.01 8.22
CA TYR A 73 2.71 -3.80 9.01
C TYR A 73 2.54 -4.13 10.50
N ASN A 74 1.64 -5.05 10.83
CA ASN A 74 1.45 -5.50 12.20
C ASN A 74 2.69 -6.23 12.76
N MET A 75 3.42 -6.97 11.92
CA MET A 75 4.71 -7.57 12.31
C MET A 75 5.70 -6.49 12.75
N LEU A 76 5.80 -5.38 12.01
CA LEU A 76 6.63 -4.24 12.39
C LEU A 76 6.24 -3.69 13.76
N PHE A 77 4.95 -3.40 14.00
CA PHE A 77 4.48 -2.88 15.29
C PHE A 77 4.66 -3.86 16.44
N SER A 78 4.56 -5.16 16.16
CA SER A 78 4.78 -6.18 17.17
C SER A 78 6.21 -6.19 17.74
N HIS A 79 7.17 -5.59 17.04
CA HIS A 79 8.54 -5.47 17.53
C HIS A 79 8.61 -4.63 18.82
N TRP A 80 7.86 -3.52 18.89
CA TRP A 80 7.85 -2.60 20.03
C TRP A 80 6.82 -2.96 21.11
N THR A 81 5.96 -3.93 20.83
CA THR A 81 4.80 -4.28 21.69
C THR A 81 4.69 -5.79 21.90
N GLN A 82 5.84 -6.43 22.15
CA GLN A 82 5.93 -7.89 22.28
C GLN A 82 5.06 -8.45 23.41
N GLU A 83 4.78 -7.66 24.44
CA GLU A 83 3.91 -8.01 25.55
C GLU A 83 2.43 -8.13 25.18
N PHE A 84 2.01 -7.63 24.01
CA PHE A 84 0.63 -7.74 23.57
C PHE A 84 0.33 -9.16 23.08
N LYS A 85 -0.39 -9.91 23.90
CA LYS A 85 -0.61 -11.36 23.77
C LYS A 85 -1.38 -11.80 22.51
N TYR A 86 -2.06 -10.89 21.84
CA TYR A 86 -2.92 -11.23 20.69
C TYR A 86 -2.21 -11.16 19.34
N TRP A 87 -0.91 -10.83 19.26
CA TRP A 87 -0.20 -10.71 17.99
C TRP A 87 -0.29 -11.96 17.10
N ASN A 88 -0.17 -13.16 17.68
CA ASN A 88 -0.26 -14.39 16.91
C ASN A 88 -1.64 -14.56 16.24
N ILE A 89 -2.71 -14.21 16.97
CA ILE A 89 -4.08 -14.25 16.43
C ILE A 89 -4.24 -13.24 15.30
N ILE A 90 -3.74 -12.02 15.48
CA ILE A 90 -3.77 -10.96 14.47
C ILE A 90 -3.01 -11.40 13.22
N PHE A 91 -1.84 -12.01 13.35
CA PHE A 91 -1.07 -12.52 12.20
C PHE A 91 -1.83 -13.59 11.43
N ILE A 92 -2.48 -14.52 12.13
CA ILE A 92 -3.32 -15.55 11.48
C ILE A 92 -4.48 -14.88 10.73
N ILE A 93 -5.18 -13.94 11.37
CA ILE A 93 -6.30 -13.22 10.73
C ILE A 93 -5.80 -12.44 9.50
N CYS A 94 -4.68 -11.72 9.61
CA CYS A 94 -4.09 -10.99 8.48
C CYS A 94 -3.67 -11.92 7.35
N LEU A 95 -3.11 -13.10 7.67
CA LEU A 95 -2.72 -14.10 6.67
C LEU A 95 -3.95 -14.64 5.93
N LEU A 96 -4.95 -15.11 6.67
CA LEU A 96 -6.19 -15.66 6.09
C LEU A 96 -6.93 -14.60 5.27
N PHE A 97 -7.00 -13.37 5.76
CA PHE A 97 -7.59 -12.27 5.03
C PHE A 97 -6.78 -11.92 3.78
N GLY A 98 -5.45 -11.92 3.84
CA GLY A 98 -4.60 -11.69 2.68
C GLY A 98 -4.83 -12.73 1.58
N LEU A 99 -4.94 -14.00 1.95
CA LEU A 99 -5.30 -15.08 1.01
C LEU A 99 -6.67 -14.86 0.38
N TYR A 100 -7.67 -14.51 1.18
CA TYR A 100 -9.00 -14.14 0.68
C TYR A 100 -8.94 -12.92 -0.25
N PHE A 101 -8.20 -11.87 0.13
CA PHE A 101 -8.10 -10.62 -0.62
C PHE A 101 -7.46 -10.83 -2.00
N VAL A 102 -6.52 -11.77 -2.12
CA VAL A 102 -5.93 -12.15 -3.43
C VAL A 102 -7.01 -12.66 -4.39
N THR A 103 -8.02 -13.39 -3.90
CA THR A 103 -9.05 -14.00 -4.76
C THR A 103 -10.08 -12.99 -5.30
N ILE A 104 -10.10 -11.76 -4.78
CA ILE A 104 -11.05 -10.72 -5.21
C ILE A 104 -10.63 -10.07 -6.53
N LEU A 105 -9.35 -10.14 -6.90
CA LEU A 105 -8.89 -9.61 -8.17
C LEU A 105 -9.52 -10.43 -9.30
N LYS A 106 -10.27 -9.75 -10.17
CA LYS A 106 -10.87 -10.37 -11.34
C LYS A 106 -9.97 -10.16 -12.57
N GLU A 107 -9.87 -11.20 -13.39
CA GLU A 107 -9.35 -11.05 -14.74
C GLU A 107 -10.33 -10.20 -15.56
N TYR A 108 -9.77 -9.31 -16.36
CA TYR A 108 -10.56 -8.42 -17.20
C TYR A 108 -10.87 -9.09 -18.53
N ASP A 109 -12.14 -9.38 -18.78
CA ASP A 109 -12.64 -9.75 -20.11
C ASP A 109 -13.25 -8.52 -20.80
N ILE A 110 -12.50 -7.93 -21.71
CA ILE A 110 -12.90 -6.72 -22.45
C ILE A 110 -14.16 -6.95 -23.27
N GLN A 111 -14.44 -8.18 -23.69
CA GLN A 111 -15.48 -8.49 -24.68
C GLN A 111 -16.89 -8.61 -24.06
N ASN A 112 -17.00 -8.89 -22.76
CA ASN A 112 -18.26 -9.23 -22.11
C ASN A 112 -18.74 -8.23 -21.02
N ASP A 113 -18.07 -7.10 -20.85
CA ASP A 113 -18.40 -6.18 -19.77
C ASP A 113 -19.43 -5.13 -20.20
N GLU A 114 -20.73 -5.49 -20.24
CA GLU A 114 -21.83 -4.57 -20.53
C GLU A 114 -21.96 -3.43 -19.48
N GLU A 115 -21.45 -3.61 -18.27
CA GLU A 115 -21.48 -2.61 -17.21
C GLU A 115 -20.47 -1.48 -17.41
N CYS A 116 -19.44 -1.72 -18.19
CA CYS A 116 -18.41 -0.75 -18.50
C CYS A 116 -18.68 0.09 -19.76
N LYS A 117 -19.93 0.32 -20.11
CA LYS A 117 -20.26 1.33 -21.12
C LYS A 117 -19.74 2.69 -20.64
N PRO A 118 -19.05 3.46 -21.51
CA PRO A 118 -18.39 4.70 -21.11
C PRO A 118 -19.41 5.72 -20.60
N ARG A 119 -19.73 5.67 -19.33
CA ARG A 119 -20.64 6.63 -18.70
C ARG A 119 -20.02 7.98 -18.50
N ILE A 120 -18.74 8.12 -18.55
CA ILE A 120 -17.99 9.39 -18.52
C ILE A 120 -16.50 9.02 -18.68
N LYS A 121 -15.76 9.79 -19.41
CA LYS A 121 -14.37 9.60 -19.90
C LYS A 121 -13.26 9.33 -18.86
N LYS A 122 -13.57 8.98 -17.59
CA LYS A 122 -12.58 8.82 -16.50
C LYS A 122 -12.96 7.80 -15.42
N ASP A 123 -13.84 6.83 -15.69
CA ASP A 123 -14.13 5.80 -14.68
C ASP A 123 -12.99 4.77 -14.64
N ASP A 124 -12.07 4.98 -13.69
CA ASP A 124 -10.95 4.06 -13.41
C ASP A 124 -11.42 2.65 -13.01
N LEU A 125 -12.67 2.51 -12.57
CA LEU A 125 -13.29 1.23 -12.19
C LEU A 125 -13.58 0.31 -13.39
N CYS A 126 -13.72 0.89 -14.58
CA CYS A 126 -13.99 0.14 -15.81
C CYS A 126 -12.73 -0.15 -16.64
N MET A 127 -11.56 0.22 -16.15
CA MET A 127 -10.30 -0.05 -16.84
C MET A 127 -9.72 -1.40 -16.40
N PRO A 128 -8.99 -2.09 -17.28
CA PRO A 128 -8.29 -3.32 -16.91
C PRO A 128 -7.31 -3.08 -15.76
N THR A 129 -7.05 -4.14 -15.00
CA THR A 129 -5.97 -4.15 -14.02
C THR A 129 -4.67 -3.67 -14.67
N GLY A 130 -4.02 -2.68 -14.08
CA GLY A 130 -2.82 -2.07 -14.67
C GLY A 130 -2.33 -0.89 -13.86
N ALA A 131 -1.58 -0.01 -14.51
CA ALA A 131 -1.14 1.24 -13.94
C ALA A 131 -1.35 2.40 -14.93
N TYR A 132 -1.33 3.61 -14.41
CA TYR A 132 -1.46 4.84 -15.20
C TYR A 132 -0.57 5.92 -14.59
N MET A 133 -0.19 6.89 -15.40
CA MET A 133 0.48 8.07 -14.90
C MET A 133 -0.57 9.00 -14.30
N GLY A 134 -0.49 9.21 -12.99
CA GLY A 134 -1.32 10.19 -12.29
C GLY A 134 -0.74 11.60 -12.38
N GLU A 135 -1.27 12.52 -11.57
CA GLU A 135 -0.82 13.91 -11.54
C GLU A 135 0.58 14.05 -10.90
N TYR A 136 0.84 13.28 -9.87
CA TYR A 136 2.08 13.34 -9.07
C TYR A 136 2.85 12.04 -9.03
N HIS A 137 2.17 10.91 -9.25
CA HIS A 137 2.73 9.59 -9.08
C HIS A 137 2.05 8.58 -10.00
N VAL A 138 2.70 7.42 -10.22
CA VAL A 138 2.05 6.29 -10.87
C VAL A 138 0.92 5.78 -9.98
N GLY A 139 -0.26 5.59 -10.57
CA GLY A 139 -1.43 5.02 -9.90
C GLY A 139 -1.66 3.58 -10.31
N TYR A 140 -2.35 2.82 -9.45
CA TYR A 140 -2.75 1.45 -9.73
C TYR A 140 -4.22 1.37 -10.05
N ARG A 141 -4.57 0.44 -10.93
CA ARG A 141 -5.95 0.04 -11.22
C ARG A 141 -6.10 -1.43 -10.94
N PHE A 142 -7.16 -1.76 -10.20
CA PHE A 142 -7.51 -3.15 -9.92
C PHE A 142 -8.98 -3.33 -10.22
N LYS A 143 -9.31 -4.23 -11.14
CA LYS A 143 -10.71 -4.55 -11.39
C LYS A 143 -11.27 -5.33 -10.19
N GLN A 144 -12.35 -4.82 -9.62
CA GLN A 144 -13.06 -5.39 -8.49
C GLN A 144 -14.56 -5.22 -8.69
N ASP A 145 -15.37 -6.07 -8.04
CA ASP A 145 -16.80 -5.85 -7.92
C ASP A 145 -17.12 -4.62 -7.07
N ASN A 146 -18.20 -3.89 -7.43
CA ASN A 146 -18.68 -2.73 -6.65
C ASN A 146 -19.02 -3.07 -5.20
N THR A 147 -19.38 -4.32 -4.90
CA THR A 147 -19.62 -4.83 -3.54
C THR A 147 -18.35 -5.07 -2.75
N SER A 148 -17.20 -5.04 -3.41
CA SER A 148 -15.90 -5.43 -2.83
C SER A 148 -15.39 -4.48 -1.77
N PHE A 149 -15.78 -3.18 -1.79
CA PHE A 149 -15.27 -2.21 -0.82
C PHE A 149 -15.53 -2.64 0.63
N TYR A 150 -16.76 -3.03 0.96
CA TYR A 150 -17.13 -3.42 2.32
C TYR A 150 -16.52 -4.77 2.74
N TYR A 151 -16.33 -5.69 1.79
CA TYR A 151 -15.82 -7.03 2.07
C TYR A 151 -14.31 -7.15 1.88
N SER A 152 -13.67 -6.13 1.32
CA SER A 152 -12.23 -6.13 1.03
C SER A 152 -11.50 -4.94 1.66
N TRP A 153 -11.72 -3.73 1.16
CA TRP A 153 -10.95 -2.56 1.58
C TRP A 153 -11.24 -2.11 3.01
N LEU A 154 -12.49 -2.20 3.48
CA LEU A 154 -12.81 -1.85 4.85
C LEU A 154 -12.17 -2.81 5.86
N PRO A 155 -12.31 -4.16 5.75
CA PRO A 155 -11.58 -5.08 6.61
C PRO A 155 -10.06 -4.94 6.48
N TRP A 156 -9.54 -4.71 5.27
CA TRP A 156 -8.12 -4.46 5.04
C TRP A 156 -7.64 -3.25 5.84
N THR A 157 -8.36 -2.14 5.76
CA THR A 157 -8.05 -0.90 6.49
C THR A 157 -8.10 -1.12 8.00
N ILE A 158 -9.11 -1.83 8.49
CA ILE A 158 -9.23 -2.17 9.92
C ILE A 158 -8.03 -3.01 10.35
N LEU A 159 -7.70 -4.07 9.62
CA LEU A 159 -6.57 -4.94 9.96
C LEU A 159 -5.22 -4.21 9.86
N PHE A 160 -5.11 -3.21 8.98
CA PHE A 160 -3.90 -2.43 8.84
C PHE A 160 -3.71 -1.45 10.02
N PHE A 161 -4.74 -0.70 10.40
CA PHE A 161 -4.60 0.41 11.35
C PHE A 161 -5.04 0.09 12.78
N ALA A 162 -6.03 -0.78 12.98
CA ALA A 162 -6.63 -0.95 14.30
C ALA A 162 -5.74 -1.71 15.31
N PRO A 163 -5.01 -2.79 14.96
CA PRO A 163 -4.31 -3.57 15.97
C PRO A 163 -3.31 -2.77 16.82
N PRO A 164 -2.48 -1.86 16.27
CA PRO A 164 -1.57 -1.05 17.07
C PRO A 164 -2.27 -0.11 18.06
N LEU A 165 -3.54 0.26 17.81
CA LEU A 165 -4.31 1.15 18.70
C LEU A 165 -4.62 0.49 20.07
N PHE A 166 -4.60 -0.83 20.14
CA PHE A 166 -4.84 -1.59 21.37
C PHE A 166 -3.56 -1.88 22.16
N THR A 167 -2.44 -1.29 21.75
CA THR A 167 -1.14 -1.49 22.37
C THR A 167 -0.66 -0.22 23.11
N LYS A 168 0.44 -0.32 23.87
CA LYS A 168 1.04 0.82 24.55
C LYS A 168 1.53 1.93 23.61
N ILE A 169 1.75 1.63 22.31
CA ILE A 169 2.17 2.63 21.30
C ILE A 169 1.00 3.25 20.54
N ARG A 170 -0.22 3.16 21.07
CA ARG A 170 -1.42 3.71 20.42
C ARG A 170 -1.27 5.16 19.94
N ASN A 171 -0.56 6.00 20.68
CA ASN A 171 -0.35 7.39 20.30
C ASN A 171 0.48 7.51 19.01
N ILE A 172 1.50 6.66 18.84
CA ILE A 172 2.29 6.58 17.61
C ILE A 172 1.40 6.08 16.46
N ALA A 173 0.57 5.08 16.70
CA ALA A 173 -0.38 4.57 15.72
C ALA A 173 -1.40 5.66 15.29
N ILE A 174 -1.92 6.45 16.21
CA ILE A 174 -2.81 7.59 15.92
C ILE A 174 -2.09 8.63 15.07
N ILE A 175 -0.86 9.01 15.42
CA ILE A 175 -0.07 9.96 14.64
C ILE A 175 0.14 9.43 13.22
N TRP A 176 0.44 8.14 13.07
CA TRP A 176 0.61 7.51 11.76
C TRP A 176 -0.66 7.56 10.91
N ILE A 177 -1.82 7.27 11.51
CA ILE A 177 -3.12 7.38 10.86
C ILE A 177 -3.39 8.83 10.42
N ILE A 178 -3.13 9.80 11.30
CA ILE A 178 -3.30 11.22 10.98
C ILE A 178 -2.41 11.61 9.80
N ILE A 179 -1.15 11.19 9.77
CA ILE A 179 -0.23 11.46 8.66
C ILE A 179 -0.79 10.86 7.35
N ALA A 180 -1.22 9.60 7.37
CA ALA A 180 -1.76 8.94 6.19
C ALA A 180 -2.98 9.68 5.61
N TYR A 181 -3.95 10.04 6.45
CA TYR A 181 -5.13 10.78 6.02
C TYR A 181 -4.80 12.23 5.60
N SER A 182 -3.82 12.87 6.26
CA SER A 182 -3.37 14.20 5.88
C SER A 182 -2.75 14.23 4.48
N ILE A 183 -1.97 13.21 4.12
CA ILE A 183 -1.41 13.05 2.78
C ILE A 183 -2.54 12.98 1.74
N TRP A 184 -3.59 12.21 2.01
CA TRP A 184 -4.76 12.11 1.13
C TRP A 184 -5.51 13.44 1.00
N ALA A 185 -5.73 14.12 2.13
CA ALA A 185 -6.40 15.42 2.13
C ALA A 185 -5.60 16.50 1.36
N ILE A 186 -4.28 16.54 1.57
CA ILE A 186 -3.39 17.47 0.85
C ILE A 186 -3.43 17.19 -0.66
N TYR A 187 -3.43 15.92 -1.05
CA TYR A 187 -3.57 15.54 -2.44
C TYR A 187 -4.88 16.05 -3.05
N ASP A 188 -6.02 15.85 -2.38
CA ASP A 188 -7.31 16.31 -2.87
C ASP A 188 -7.40 17.86 -2.95
N ILE A 189 -6.86 18.55 -1.95
CA ILE A 189 -6.77 20.04 -1.95
C ILE A 189 -5.92 20.50 -3.14
N SER A 190 -4.78 19.86 -3.39
CA SER A 190 -3.87 20.26 -4.48
C SER A 190 -4.50 20.12 -5.87
N LEU A 191 -5.48 19.23 -6.00
CA LEU A 191 -6.27 19.06 -7.23
C LEU A 191 -7.53 19.91 -7.30
N GLY A 192 -7.79 20.77 -6.30
CA GLY A 192 -9.00 21.59 -6.23
C GLY A 192 -10.29 20.76 -6.04
N LYS A 193 -10.17 19.52 -5.53
CA LYS A 193 -11.28 18.56 -5.42
C LYS A 193 -11.85 18.42 -4.00
N PHE A 194 -11.32 19.17 -3.06
CA PHE A 194 -11.85 19.17 -1.69
C PHE A 194 -13.05 20.15 -1.58
N PRO A 195 -14.20 19.78 -1.04
CA PRO A 195 -14.49 18.63 -0.18
C PRO A 195 -15.48 17.59 -0.78
N ASP A 196 -15.23 17.01 -1.91
CA ASP A 196 -16.15 15.99 -2.48
C ASP A 196 -15.54 14.57 -2.38
N PRO A 197 -15.71 13.89 -1.22
CA PRO A 197 -15.14 12.56 -1.02
C PRO A 197 -15.81 11.45 -1.84
N ILE A 198 -17.03 11.69 -2.37
CA ILE A 198 -17.80 10.67 -3.07
C ILE A 198 -17.43 10.59 -4.54
N ASN A 199 -17.16 11.75 -5.17
CA ASN A 199 -16.75 11.81 -6.58
C ASN A 199 -15.24 11.65 -6.80
N ASN A 200 -14.45 11.52 -5.73
CA ASN A 200 -12.99 11.43 -5.78
C ASN A 200 -12.42 10.00 -5.79
N LEU A 201 -13.23 9.00 -6.09
CA LEU A 201 -12.76 7.62 -6.25
C LEU A 201 -11.80 7.45 -7.44
N ASN A 202 -11.78 8.41 -8.37
CA ASN A 202 -11.03 8.32 -9.63
C ASN A 202 -9.50 8.30 -9.46
N ASN A 203 -8.97 8.69 -8.29
CA ASN A 203 -7.53 8.75 -8.06
C ASN A 203 -7.09 7.94 -6.82
N VAL A 204 -7.91 7.00 -6.37
CA VAL A 204 -7.59 6.17 -5.17
C VAL A 204 -6.28 5.40 -5.37
N GLY A 205 -6.03 4.92 -6.58
CA GLY A 205 -4.81 4.19 -6.91
C GLY A 205 -3.55 5.06 -6.78
N GLU A 206 -3.60 6.32 -7.22
CA GLU A 206 -2.48 7.26 -7.08
C GLU A 206 -2.28 7.68 -5.62
N LYS A 207 -3.35 8.00 -4.90
CA LYS A 207 -3.28 8.34 -3.46
C LYS A 207 -2.63 7.21 -2.65
N SER A 208 -3.03 5.98 -2.92
CA SER A 208 -2.48 4.80 -2.27
C SER A 208 -1.01 4.59 -2.63
N ALA A 209 -0.62 4.87 -3.87
CA ALA A 209 0.77 4.78 -4.32
C ALA A 209 1.65 5.86 -3.67
N ILE A 210 1.16 7.10 -3.56
CA ILE A 210 1.85 8.19 -2.85
C ILE A 210 2.04 7.83 -1.37
N TRP A 211 1.01 7.27 -0.73
CA TRP A 211 1.13 6.83 0.67
C TRP A 211 2.17 5.72 0.83
N CYS A 212 2.18 4.75 -0.08
CA CYS A 212 3.20 3.68 -0.08
C CYS A 212 4.62 4.23 -0.24
N PHE A 213 4.81 5.31 -1.01
CA PHE A 213 6.11 5.97 -1.12
C PHE A 213 6.68 6.39 0.24
N PHE A 214 5.82 6.84 1.16
CA PHE A 214 6.27 7.23 2.50
C PHE A 214 6.68 6.05 3.40
N THR A 215 6.58 4.82 2.91
CA THR A 215 7.10 3.64 3.64
C THR A 215 8.61 3.70 3.87
N PHE A 216 9.36 4.51 3.10
CA PHE A 216 10.79 4.74 3.34
C PHE A 216 11.07 5.29 4.75
N LEU A 217 10.11 5.95 5.39
CA LEU A 217 10.22 6.39 6.78
C LEU A 217 10.45 5.22 7.75
N ILE A 218 10.00 4.02 7.40
CA ILE A 218 10.28 2.79 8.15
C ILE A 218 11.79 2.57 8.27
N ALA A 219 12.55 2.83 7.20
CA ALA A 219 13.99 2.70 7.23
C ALA A 219 14.64 3.62 8.28
N PHE A 220 14.20 4.87 8.35
CA PHE A 220 14.72 5.81 9.34
C PHE A 220 14.39 5.40 10.77
N VAL A 221 13.20 4.90 11.02
CA VAL A 221 12.79 4.41 12.35
C VAL A 221 13.67 3.24 12.77
N ILE A 222 13.91 2.29 11.88
CA ILE A 222 14.77 1.12 12.14
C ILE A 222 16.22 1.54 12.40
N LEU A 223 16.77 2.42 11.57
CA LEU A 223 18.13 2.91 11.72
C LEU A 223 18.32 3.70 13.04
N TYR A 224 17.34 4.54 13.38
CA TYR A 224 17.33 5.28 14.63
C TYR A 224 17.30 4.36 15.86
N GLU A 225 16.44 3.35 15.86
CA GLU A 225 16.36 2.35 16.93
C GLU A 225 17.69 1.60 17.12
N LYS A 226 18.29 1.18 16.00
CA LYS A 226 19.59 0.49 16.04
C LYS A 226 20.71 1.37 16.59
N LYS A 227 20.70 2.65 16.23
CA LYS A 227 21.66 3.62 16.77
C LYS A 227 21.52 3.75 18.29
N LEU A 228 20.29 3.84 18.80
CA LEU A 228 20.04 3.96 20.25
C LEU A 228 20.45 2.71 21.04
N LYS A 229 20.39 1.52 20.44
CA LYS A 229 20.79 0.26 21.10
C LYS A 229 22.30 0.02 21.08
N ASN A 230 23.04 0.73 20.23
CA ASN A 230 24.50 0.65 20.14
C ASN A 230 25.23 1.74 20.94
N ILE A 231 24.48 2.61 21.62
CA ILE A 231 24.96 3.60 22.57
C ILE A 231 24.75 3.08 24.01
#